data_c673464877a9bb9e6f00b717db9109dc
#
_entry.id   c673464877a9bb9e6f00b717db9109dc
#
_cell.length_a   1.000
_cell.length_b   1.000
_cell.length_c   1.000
_cell.angle_alpha   90.00
_cell.angle_beta   90.00
_cell.angle_gamma   90.00
#
_symmetry.space_group_name_H-M   'P 1'
#
loop_
_entity.id
_entity.type
_entity.pdbx_description
1 polymer ?
#
loop_
_entity_poly.entity_id
_entity_poly.type
_entity_poly.pdbx_seq_one_letter_code
_entity_poly.pdbx_strand_id
1 'polypeptide(L)'
;MAWLRRKYLIVGPALAAMVLVAGCGSSGEAGGSGGETESGTSGSWVGVGDSWAIVWGEGDRGVVLSHGAAYNAASWESQGQALAENDLVALAVEDVSPGSLRLAVRYLKEEYDVESVALIGASAGAGPVLQVAEEDPEEVGQIIVLSGIGDVSGLGEYPKLFVASEGEEISERVRRMAEEAPGDRNEAVILSGSAHAQAIFQTEEGDRLVQAILERLEEYG
;
A
#
# COMPACT_ATOMS: atom_id res chain seq x y z
N MET A 1 5.97 -12.70 -34.40
CA MET A 1 7.42 -12.66 -34.04
C MET A 1 7.50 -12.94 -32.55
N ALA A 2 8.05 -14.08 -32.16
CA ALA A 2 8.04 -14.57 -30.80
C ALA A 2 9.19 -13.92 -30.03
N TRP A 3 8.88 -13.20 -28.92
CA TRP A 3 9.87 -12.68 -27.99
C TRP A 3 10.17 -13.75 -26.96
N LEU A 4 11.43 -14.22 -26.93
CA LEU A 4 11.97 -15.19 -25.98
C LEU A 4 12.04 -14.57 -24.58
N ARG A 5 11.35 -15.17 -23.63
CA ARG A 5 11.51 -14.91 -22.19
C ARG A 5 12.88 -15.40 -21.74
N ARG A 6 13.75 -14.51 -21.30
CA ARG A 6 15.01 -14.85 -20.64
C ARG A 6 14.75 -15.11 -19.15
N LYS A 7 14.66 -16.38 -18.78
CA LYS A 7 14.75 -16.78 -17.36
C LYS A 7 16.21 -16.76 -16.94
N TYR A 8 16.56 -15.89 -16.02
CA TYR A 8 17.87 -15.93 -15.36
C TYR A 8 17.82 -16.98 -14.26
N LEU A 9 18.51 -18.09 -14.48
CA LEU A 9 18.81 -19.08 -13.46
C LEU A 9 20.05 -18.61 -12.73
N ILE A 10 19.90 -18.12 -11.48
CA ILE A 10 21.03 -17.86 -10.61
C ILE A 10 21.34 -19.15 -9.85
N VAL A 11 22.37 -19.85 -10.27
CA VAL A 11 22.97 -20.99 -9.54
C VAL A 11 24.07 -20.41 -8.63
N GLY A 12 23.79 -20.31 -7.35
CA GLY A 12 24.82 -20.00 -6.35
C GLY A 12 25.52 -21.27 -5.85
N PRO A 13 26.84 -21.24 -5.64
CA PRO A 13 27.56 -22.41 -5.17
C PRO A 13 27.43 -22.58 -3.65
N ALA A 14 27.05 -23.79 -3.25
CA ALA A 14 27.11 -24.24 -1.87
C ALA A 14 28.59 -24.41 -1.45
N LEU A 15 29.04 -23.69 -0.43
CA LEU A 15 30.29 -23.97 0.29
C LEU A 15 29.91 -24.50 1.67
N ALA A 16 30.11 -25.79 1.85
CA ALA A 16 30.16 -26.44 3.16
C ALA A 16 31.54 -26.19 3.82
N ALA A 17 31.51 -25.56 4.98
CA ALA A 17 32.68 -25.54 5.86
C ALA A 17 32.27 -26.05 7.25
N MET A 18 32.68 -27.26 7.54
CA MET A 18 32.59 -27.94 8.84
C MET A 18 33.79 -27.53 9.67
N VAL A 19 33.59 -26.86 10.80
CA VAL A 19 34.62 -26.69 11.82
C VAL A 19 34.08 -27.13 13.17
N LEU A 20 34.59 -28.27 13.65
CA LEU A 20 34.45 -28.74 15.03
C LEU A 20 35.52 -28.08 15.87
N VAL A 21 35.14 -27.34 16.92
CA VAL A 21 36.06 -27.08 18.05
C VAL A 21 35.26 -27.24 19.35
N ALA A 22 35.65 -28.25 20.12
CA ALA A 22 35.25 -28.43 21.50
C ALA A 22 36.11 -27.53 22.41
N GLY A 23 35.50 -26.85 23.36
CA GLY A 23 36.17 -26.06 24.39
C GLY A 23 35.23 -25.75 25.54
N CYS A 24 35.45 -26.45 26.69
CA CYS A 24 34.81 -26.19 27.98
C CYS A 24 35.32 -24.91 28.63
N GLY A 25 34.46 -24.19 29.37
CA GLY A 25 34.93 -23.35 30.47
C GLY A 25 34.05 -22.14 30.86
N SER A 26 33.34 -22.30 31.95
CA SER A 26 33.00 -21.37 33.06
C SER A 26 32.30 -20.04 32.84
N SER A 27 31.09 -19.99 33.44
CA SER A 27 30.45 -18.98 34.30
C SER A 27 30.88 -17.49 34.21
N GLY A 28 29.91 -16.63 33.89
CA GLY A 28 29.95 -15.18 34.10
C GLY A 28 28.60 -14.57 33.81
N GLU A 29 27.99 -13.95 34.86
CA GLU A 29 26.66 -13.37 34.92
C GLU A 29 26.49 -12.13 34.05
N ALA A 30 25.22 -11.90 33.75
CA ALA A 30 24.51 -10.62 33.56
C ALA A 30 24.88 -9.70 32.39
N GLY A 31 24.01 -9.68 31.44
CA GLY A 31 23.89 -8.62 30.45
C GLY A 31 22.56 -8.78 29.74
N GLY A 32 21.49 -8.15 30.25
CA GLY A 32 20.21 -8.11 29.57
C GLY A 32 20.34 -7.42 28.23
N SER A 33 20.34 -8.20 27.18
CA SER A 33 20.06 -7.72 25.83
C SER A 33 18.55 -7.78 25.65
N GLY A 34 17.90 -6.61 25.75
CA GLY A 34 16.56 -6.43 25.26
C GLY A 34 16.54 -6.83 23.79
N GLY A 35 15.95 -7.98 23.51
CA GLY A 35 15.59 -8.34 22.15
C GLY A 35 14.48 -7.37 21.74
N GLU A 36 14.84 -6.38 20.95
CA GLU A 36 13.86 -5.74 20.09
C GLU A 36 13.35 -6.86 19.19
N THR A 37 12.11 -7.27 19.46
CA THR A 37 11.34 -8.02 18.48
C THR A 37 11.09 -7.04 17.34
N GLU A 38 11.96 -7.05 16.34
CA GLU A 38 11.57 -6.57 15.02
C GLU A 38 10.29 -7.36 14.69
N SER A 39 9.15 -6.69 14.69
CA SER A 39 7.95 -7.24 14.09
C SER A 39 8.24 -7.27 12.60
N GLY A 40 8.79 -8.39 12.15
CA GLY A 40 9.17 -8.58 10.77
C GLY A 40 7.93 -8.50 9.90
N THR A 41 7.95 -7.65 8.90
CA THR A 41 6.94 -7.67 7.84
C THR A 41 7.05 -8.99 7.05
N SER A 42 5.92 -9.53 6.60
CA SER A 42 5.89 -10.65 5.64
C SER A 42 6.22 -10.18 4.23
N GLY A 43 6.07 -8.86 3.96
CA GLY A 43 6.47 -8.24 2.71
C GLY A 43 7.99 -8.10 2.57
N SER A 44 8.43 -7.85 1.37
CA SER A 44 9.85 -7.63 1.04
C SER A 44 10.16 -6.14 0.96
N TRP A 45 11.23 -5.69 1.63
CA TRP A 45 11.74 -4.34 1.47
C TRP A 45 12.41 -4.16 0.12
N VAL A 46 12.03 -3.12 -0.60
CA VAL A 46 12.56 -2.75 -1.92
C VAL A 46 12.95 -1.28 -1.96
N GLY A 47 13.95 -0.95 -2.76
CA GLY A 47 14.32 0.44 -3.03
C GLY A 47 13.44 1.01 -4.14
N VAL A 48 12.82 2.17 -3.90
CA VAL A 48 12.02 2.91 -4.90
C VAL A 48 12.54 4.34 -4.97
N GLY A 49 13.31 4.66 -6.00
CA GLY A 49 14.05 5.91 -6.07
C GLY A 49 15.06 6.04 -4.93
N ASP A 50 14.99 7.15 -4.20
CA ASP A 50 15.87 7.43 -3.05
C ASP A 50 15.24 6.97 -1.71
N SER A 51 14.11 6.27 -1.74
CA SER A 51 13.37 5.82 -0.56
C SER A 51 13.16 4.31 -0.55
N TRP A 52 12.55 3.81 0.52
CA TRP A 52 12.20 2.40 0.70
C TRP A 52 10.69 2.20 0.57
N ALA A 53 10.32 1.00 0.20
CA ALA A 53 8.93 0.55 0.19
C ALA A 53 8.87 -0.93 0.61
N ILE A 54 7.69 -1.40 0.99
CA ILE A 54 7.43 -2.81 1.25
C ILE A 54 6.48 -3.32 0.17
N VAL A 55 6.79 -4.47 -0.42
CA VAL A 55 5.96 -5.11 -1.43
C VAL A 55 5.45 -6.45 -0.93
N TRP A 56 4.18 -6.75 -1.21
CA TRP A 56 3.50 -8.02 -0.96
C TRP A 56 2.84 -8.52 -2.23
N GLY A 57 2.85 -9.84 -2.41
CA GLY A 57 2.15 -10.50 -3.50
C GLY A 57 2.83 -10.41 -4.85
N GLU A 58 2.15 -11.02 -5.82
CA GLU A 58 2.47 -11.03 -7.24
C GLU A 58 1.14 -11.02 -7.99
N GLY A 59 1.05 -10.30 -9.10
CA GLY A 59 -0.19 -10.19 -9.87
C GLY A 59 -0.03 -9.24 -11.04
N ASP A 60 -1.06 -9.12 -11.84
CA ASP A 60 -1.11 -8.24 -13.01
C ASP A 60 -1.81 -6.90 -12.73
N ARG A 61 -2.25 -6.71 -11.48
CA ARG A 61 -2.85 -5.47 -10.98
C ARG A 61 -2.08 -4.95 -9.77
N GLY A 62 -1.73 -3.68 -9.80
CA GLY A 62 -0.90 -3.04 -8.78
C GLY A 62 -1.68 -2.12 -7.84
N VAL A 63 -1.26 -2.07 -6.58
CA VAL A 63 -1.79 -1.12 -5.58
C VAL A 63 -0.66 -0.42 -4.87
N VAL A 64 -0.62 0.92 -4.93
CA VAL A 64 0.31 1.73 -4.14
C VAL A 64 -0.42 2.23 -2.89
N LEU A 65 0.19 2.01 -1.72
CA LEU A 65 -0.34 2.35 -0.40
C LEU A 65 0.43 3.52 0.20
N SER A 66 -0.27 4.64 0.44
CA SER A 66 0.26 5.89 1.00
C SER A 66 -0.31 6.12 2.39
N HIS A 67 0.54 6.08 3.41
CA HIS A 67 0.14 6.09 4.82
C HIS A 67 -0.18 7.48 5.39
N GLY A 68 -0.90 7.51 6.53
CA GLY A 68 -1.14 8.71 7.32
C GLY A 68 0.10 9.17 8.11
N ALA A 69 0.08 10.42 8.61
CA ALA A 69 1.22 11.05 9.27
C ALA A 69 1.75 10.31 10.52
N ALA A 70 0.90 9.54 11.21
CA ALA A 70 1.28 8.78 12.40
C ALA A 70 1.76 7.34 12.09
N TYR A 71 1.87 7.00 10.81
CA TYR A 71 2.12 5.66 10.30
C TYR A 71 3.37 5.63 9.41
N ASN A 72 3.73 4.46 8.89
CA ASN A 72 4.83 4.19 7.97
C ASN A 72 4.44 3.06 7.00
N ALA A 73 5.33 2.67 6.10
CA ALA A 73 5.08 1.59 5.15
C ALA A 73 4.66 0.27 5.83
N ALA A 74 5.31 -0.10 6.93
CA ALA A 74 5.02 -1.34 7.66
C ALA A 74 3.63 -1.36 8.31
N SER A 75 3.00 -0.21 8.51
CA SER A 75 1.63 -0.13 9.05
C SER A 75 0.55 -0.69 8.12
N TRP A 76 0.90 -0.97 6.88
CA TRP A 76 0.03 -1.59 5.88
C TRP A 76 0.13 -3.12 5.82
N GLU A 77 0.85 -3.76 6.77
CA GLU A 77 1.13 -5.20 6.78
C GLU A 77 -0.11 -6.07 6.52
N SER A 78 -1.16 -5.89 7.32
CA SER A 78 -2.37 -6.72 7.19
C SER A 78 -3.12 -6.45 5.87
N GLN A 79 -3.15 -5.21 5.41
CA GLN A 79 -3.79 -4.84 4.14
C GLN A 79 -2.97 -5.31 2.95
N GLY A 80 -1.64 -5.20 3.01
CA GLY A 80 -0.73 -5.72 1.99
C GLY A 80 -0.88 -7.23 1.81
N GLN A 81 -0.97 -7.97 2.91
CA GLN A 81 -1.25 -9.42 2.88
C GLN A 81 -2.62 -9.72 2.26
N ALA A 82 -3.68 -9.01 2.71
CA ALA A 82 -5.02 -9.22 2.18
C ALA A 82 -5.11 -8.94 0.67
N LEU A 83 -4.41 -7.91 0.18
CA LEU A 83 -4.31 -7.62 -1.26
C LEU A 83 -3.57 -8.74 -2.00
N ALA A 84 -2.45 -9.21 -1.44
CA ALA A 84 -1.66 -10.30 -2.02
C ALA A 84 -2.44 -11.63 -2.10
N GLU A 85 -3.28 -11.93 -1.11
CA GLU A 85 -4.17 -13.09 -1.10
C GLU A 85 -5.29 -13.02 -2.17
N ASN A 86 -5.49 -11.84 -2.77
CA ASN A 86 -6.46 -11.59 -3.84
C ASN A 86 -5.79 -11.29 -5.19
N ASP A 87 -4.63 -11.89 -5.44
CA ASP A 87 -3.89 -11.82 -6.70
C ASP A 87 -3.50 -10.38 -7.12
N LEU A 88 -3.26 -9.50 -6.14
CA LEU A 88 -2.77 -8.14 -6.33
C LEU A 88 -1.32 -8.02 -5.86
N VAL A 89 -0.54 -7.17 -6.51
CA VAL A 89 0.74 -6.73 -5.96
C VAL A 89 0.57 -5.40 -5.26
N ALA A 90 0.79 -5.38 -3.94
CA ALA A 90 0.67 -4.18 -3.11
C ALA A 90 2.06 -3.64 -2.77
N LEU A 91 2.24 -2.32 -2.87
CA LEU A 91 3.48 -1.63 -2.55
C LEU A 91 3.19 -0.43 -1.63
N ALA A 92 3.63 -0.53 -0.36
CA ALA A 92 3.53 0.56 0.61
C ALA A 92 4.81 1.40 0.61
N VAL A 93 4.68 2.69 0.31
CA VAL A 93 5.81 3.62 0.29
C VAL A 93 6.13 4.15 1.68
N GLU A 94 7.42 4.37 1.96
CA GLU A 94 7.86 5.05 3.19
C GLU A 94 7.82 6.58 3.04
N ASP A 95 8.14 7.10 1.87
CA ASP A 95 7.98 8.51 1.52
C ASP A 95 6.68 8.71 0.74
N VAL A 96 5.71 9.38 1.35
CA VAL A 96 4.38 9.63 0.77
C VAL A 96 4.34 10.85 -0.16
N SER A 97 5.48 11.44 -0.54
CA SER A 97 5.52 12.54 -1.49
C SER A 97 4.96 12.15 -2.87
N PRO A 98 4.40 13.09 -3.64
CA PRO A 98 3.91 12.80 -5.00
C PRO A 98 5.00 12.21 -5.91
N GLY A 99 6.27 12.64 -5.71
CA GLY A 99 7.41 12.09 -6.45
C GLY A 99 7.63 10.61 -6.18
N SER A 100 7.62 10.20 -4.90
CA SER A 100 7.75 8.80 -4.51
C SER A 100 6.58 7.94 -4.97
N LEU A 101 5.34 8.46 -4.95
CA LEU A 101 4.18 7.74 -5.46
C LEU A 101 4.29 7.47 -6.96
N ARG A 102 4.77 8.44 -7.77
CA ARG A 102 5.03 8.22 -9.20
C ARG A 102 6.11 7.17 -9.45
N LEU A 103 7.17 7.18 -8.65
CA LEU A 103 8.21 6.16 -8.74
C LEU A 103 7.66 4.78 -8.34
N ALA A 104 6.78 4.70 -7.35
CA ALA A 104 6.12 3.46 -6.94
C ALA A 104 5.20 2.90 -8.05
N VAL A 105 4.41 3.75 -8.71
CA VAL A 105 3.59 3.36 -9.87
C VAL A 105 4.47 2.79 -10.98
N ARG A 106 5.54 3.50 -11.33
CA ARG A 106 6.49 3.05 -12.35
C ARG A 106 7.17 1.73 -11.97
N TYR A 107 7.60 1.59 -10.71
CA TYR A 107 8.21 0.38 -10.19
C TYR A 107 7.29 -0.84 -10.36
N LEU A 108 6.01 -0.72 -10.01
CA LEU A 108 5.05 -1.81 -10.20
C LEU A 108 4.88 -2.16 -11.68
N LYS A 109 4.79 -1.18 -12.57
CA LYS A 109 4.67 -1.41 -14.02
C LYS A 109 5.92 -2.06 -14.63
N GLU A 110 7.12 -1.67 -14.20
CA GLU A 110 8.38 -2.16 -14.75
C GLU A 110 8.80 -3.51 -14.19
N GLU A 111 8.63 -3.75 -12.87
CA GLU A 111 9.15 -4.95 -12.19
C GLU A 111 8.10 -6.07 -12.11
N TYR A 112 6.80 -5.73 -12.07
CA TYR A 112 5.70 -6.68 -11.94
C TYR A 112 4.83 -6.82 -13.20
N ASP A 113 5.10 -6.00 -14.24
CA ASP A 113 4.36 -6.02 -15.53
C ASP A 113 2.85 -5.78 -15.33
N VAL A 114 2.50 -4.92 -14.34
CA VAL A 114 1.09 -4.61 -14.07
C VAL A 114 0.53 -3.64 -15.12
N GLU A 115 -0.69 -3.90 -15.57
CA GLU A 115 -1.37 -3.05 -16.57
C GLU A 115 -2.03 -1.83 -15.92
N SER A 116 -2.58 -2.02 -14.73
CA SER A 116 -3.30 -0.99 -13.98
C SER A 116 -2.75 -0.82 -12.56
N VAL A 117 -2.70 0.41 -12.07
CA VAL A 117 -2.29 0.71 -10.69
C VAL A 117 -3.35 1.54 -9.99
N ALA A 118 -3.85 1.02 -8.87
CA ALA A 118 -4.68 1.76 -7.94
C ALA A 118 -3.82 2.51 -6.92
N LEU A 119 -4.25 3.72 -6.52
CA LEU A 119 -3.62 4.47 -5.44
C LEU A 119 -4.55 4.51 -4.22
N ILE A 120 -4.07 4.06 -3.07
CA ILE A 120 -4.77 4.17 -1.79
C ILE A 120 -4.05 5.17 -0.90
N GLY A 121 -4.74 6.26 -0.52
CA GLY A 121 -4.19 7.30 0.34
C GLY A 121 -4.96 7.45 1.64
N ALA A 122 -4.25 7.41 2.77
CA ALA A 122 -4.83 7.55 4.09
C ALA A 122 -4.43 8.89 4.74
N SER A 123 -5.40 9.70 5.15
CA SER A 123 -5.15 10.97 5.86
C SER A 123 -4.10 11.85 5.15
N ALA A 124 -2.91 12.02 5.72
CA ALA A 124 -1.81 12.78 5.10
C ALA A 124 -1.37 12.23 3.75
N GLY A 125 -1.47 10.92 3.53
CA GLY A 125 -1.17 10.26 2.26
C GLY A 125 -2.21 10.51 1.17
N ALA A 126 -3.42 10.98 1.53
CA ALA A 126 -4.49 11.25 0.58
C ALA A 126 -4.19 12.43 -0.35
N GLY A 127 -3.61 13.53 0.19
CA GLY A 127 -3.25 14.71 -0.61
C GLY A 127 -2.30 14.38 -1.77
N PRO A 128 -1.15 13.72 -1.52
CA PRO A 128 -0.26 13.26 -2.56
C PRO A 128 -0.91 12.31 -3.57
N VAL A 129 -1.80 11.40 -3.13
CA VAL A 129 -2.55 10.52 -4.03
C VAL A 129 -3.44 11.33 -4.97
N LEU A 130 -4.22 12.29 -4.45
CA LEU A 130 -5.06 13.17 -5.26
C LEU A 130 -4.22 13.97 -6.26
N GLN A 131 -3.06 14.49 -5.84
CA GLN A 131 -2.16 15.25 -6.72
C GLN A 131 -1.61 14.38 -7.86
N VAL A 132 -1.13 13.17 -7.57
CA VAL A 132 -0.64 12.26 -8.63
C VAL A 132 -1.76 11.89 -9.58
N ALA A 133 -2.94 11.59 -9.05
CA ALA A 133 -4.09 11.20 -9.83
C ALA A 133 -4.64 12.34 -10.72
N GLU A 134 -4.45 13.61 -10.34
CA GLU A 134 -4.79 14.79 -11.17
C GLU A 134 -3.74 15.04 -12.26
N GLU A 135 -2.45 14.97 -11.90
CA GLU A 135 -1.36 15.32 -12.81
C GLU A 135 -1.03 14.21 -13.82
N ASP A 136 -1.24 12.93 -13.45
CA ASP A 136 -0.91 11.76 -14.25
C ASP A 136 -2.13 10.81 -14.40
N PRO A 137 -3.28 11.26 -14.89
CA PRO A 137 -4.52 10.49 -14.88
C PRO A 137 -4.47 9.21 -15.73
N GLU A 138 -3.56 9.14 -16.71
CA GLU A 138 -3.38 7.96 -17.58
C GLU A 138 -2.58 6.84 -16.89
N GLU A 139 -1.87 7.17 -15.80
CA GLU A 139 -1.07 6.21 -15.04
C GLU A 139 -1.86 5.53 -13.91
N VAL A 140 -3.08 6.03 -13.62
CA VAL A 140 -3.91 5.63 -12.48
C VAL A 140 -5.16 4.92 -12.96
N GLY A 141 -5.36 3.68 -12.53
CA GLY A 141 -6.57 2.90 -12.81
C GLY A 141 -7.76 3.33 -11.92
N GLN A 142 -7.50 3.57 -10.65
CA GLN A 142 -8.49 4.08 -9.69
C GLN A 142 -7.81 4.67 -8.45
N ILE A 143 -8.57 5.42 -7.65
CA ILE A 143 -8.11 5.90 -6.34
C ILE A 143 -9.08 5.52 -5.21
N ILE A 144 -8.50 5.30 -4.03
CA ILE A 144 -9.22 5.08 -2.77
C ILE A 144 -8.64 6.04 -1.72
N VAL A 145 -9.49 6.88 -1.16
CA VAL A 145 -9.09 7.91 -0.20
C VAL A 145 -9.76 7.63 1.15
N LEU A 146 -8.93 7.37 2.17
CA LEU A 146 -9.37 7.07 3.53
C LEU A 146 -9.20 8.31 4.42
N SER A 147 -10.30 8.88 4.88
CA SER A 147 -10.37 10.08 5.73
C SER A 147 -9.47 11.22 5.25
N GLY A 148 -9.43 11.42 3.92
CA GLY A 148 -8.71 12.50 3.27
C GLY A 148 -9.66 13.48 2.59
N ILE A 149 -9.25 14.73 2.48
CA ILE A 149 -9.99 15.77 1.74
C ILE A 149 -9.06 16.51 0.78
N GLY A 150 -9.61 16.99 -0.32
CA GLY A 150 -8.88 17.76 -1.31
C GLY A 150 -9.81 18.30 -2.41
N ASP A 151 -9.21 18.94 -3.40
CA ASP A 151 -9.89 19.26 -4.65
C ASP A 151 -9.96 17.98 -5.51
N VAL A 152 -11.11 17.73 -6.09
CA VAL A 152 -11.37 16.55 -6.92
C VAL A 152 -11.78 16.93 -8.34
N SER A 153 -11.92 18.24 -8.61
CA SER A 153 -12.46 18.75 -9.89
C SER A 153 -11.52 18.52 -11.09
N GLY A 154 -10.22 18.38 -10.83
CA GLY A 154 -9.19 18.09 -11.83
C GLY A 154 -8.89 16.62 -12.07
N LEU A 155 -9.56 15.70 -11.32
CA LEU A 155 -9.33 14.27 -11.47
C LEU A 155 -9.87 13.74 -12.81
N GLY A 156 -9.27 12.63 -13.30
CA GLY A 156 -9.78 11.89 -14.46
C GLY A 156 -11.12 11.18 -14.18
N GLU A 157 -11.70 10.54 -15.20
CA GLU A 157 -12.98 9.80 -15.10
C GLU A 157 -12.84 8.38 -14.54
N TYR A 158 -11.63 7.95 -14.13
CA TYR A 158 -11.42 6.64 -13.50
C TYR A 158 -12.22 6.51 -12.19
N PRO A 159 -12.49 5.28 -11.70
CA PRO A 159 -13.26 5.03 -10.48
C PRO A 159 -12.61 5.64 -9.23
N LYS A 160 -13.44 6.14 -8.31
CA LYS A 160 -12.96 6.71 -7.05
C LYS A 160 -13.82 6.23 -5.89
N LEU A 161 -13.15 5.82 -4.82
CA LEU A 161 -13.78 5.49 -3.54
C LEU A 161 -13.28 6.47 -2.48
N PHE A 162 -14.21 7.14 -1.81
CA PHE A 162 -13.92 8.03 -0.68
C PHE A 162 -14.52 7.43 0.59
N VAL A 163 -13.71 7.28 1.64
CA VAL A 163 -14.12 6.64 2.89
C VAL A 163 -13.91 7.58 4.07
N ALA A 164 -14.84 7.63 5.00
CA ALA A 164 -14.69 8.26 6.31
C ALA A 164 -15.56 7.56 7.35
N SER A 165 -15.28 7.80 8.64
CA SER A 165 -16.23 7.45 9.70
C SER A 165 -17.28 8.54 9.88
N GLU A 166 -18.50 8.18 10.27
CA GLU A 166 -19.62 9.11 10.45
C GLU A 166 -19.37 10.19 11.50
N GLY A 167 -18.58 9.85 12.54
CA GLY A 167 -18.19 10.76 13.63
C GLY A 167 -17.02 11.70 13.29
N GLU A 168 -16.45 11.64 12.10
CA GLU A 168 -15.42 12.58 11.64
C GLU A 168 -16.06 13.87 11.13
N GLU A 169 -15.47 15.02 11.46
CA GLU A 169 -15.94 16.34 10.96
C GLU A 169 -15.88 16.45 9.43
N ILE A 170 -15.05 15.62 8.78
CA ILE A 170 -14.88 15.61 7.32
C ILE A 170 -15.88 14.71 6.59
N SER A 171 -16.71 13.91 7.28
CA SER A 171 -17.59 12.91 6.67
C SER A 171 -18.50 13.50 5.58
N GLU A 172 -19.10 14.68 5.83
CA GLU A 172 -19.92 15.38 4.84
C GLU A 172 -19.10 15.93 3.65
N ARG A 173 -17.84 16.30 3.88
CA ARG A 173 -16.96 16.71 2.78
C ARG A 173 -16.59 15.51 1.90
N VAL A 174 -16.33 14.36 2.51
CA VAL A 174 -16.06 13.10 1.82
C VAL A 174 -17.24 12.68 0.92
N ARG A 175 -18.49 12.82 1.39
CA ARG A 175 -19.68 12.59 0.55
C ARG A 175 -19.69 13.50 -0.68
N ARG A 176 -19.48 14.81 -0.45
CA ARG A 176 -19.47 15.79 -1.55
C ARG A 176 -18.33 15.53 -2.54
N MET A 177 -17.18 15.05 -2.11
CA MET A 177 -16.08 14.71 -3.04
C MET A 177 -16.52 13.63 -4.03
N ALA A 178 -17.28 12.63 -3.61
CA ALA A 178 -17.80 11.61 -4.53
C ALA A 178 -18.83 12.18 -5.53
N GLU A 179 -19.62 13.18 -5.12
CA GLU A 179 -20.61 13.86 -5.97
C GLU A 179 -19.96 14.86 -6.94
N GLU A 180 -18.89 15.52 -6.52
CA GLU A 180 -18.20 16.59 -7.26
C GLU A 180 -17.12 16.06 -8.23
N ALA A 181 -16.56 14.86 -7.96
CA ALA A 181 -15.50 14.29 -8.78
C ALA A 181 -15.99 13.86 -10.17
N PRO A 182 -15.19 14.06 -11.23
CA PRO A 182 -15.52 13.62 -12.58
C PRO A 182 -15.75 12.11 -12.69
N GLY A 183 -16.59 11.70 -13.65
CA GLY A 183 -16.95 10.31 -13.92
C GLY A 183 -18.17 9.85 -13.13
N ASP A 184 -18.70 8.69 -13.47
CA ASP A 184 -19.93 8.10 -12.94
C ASP A 184 -19.71 6.89 -12.02
N ARG A 185 -18.44 6.55 -11.76
CA ARG A 185 -18.03 5.42 -10.92
C ARG A 185 -17.42 5.87 -9.59
N ASN A 186 -17.96 6.97 -9.05
CA ASN A 186 -17.52 7.53 -7.77
C ASN A 186 -18.44 7.07 -6.65
N GLU A 187 -17.87 6.74 -5.50
CA GLU A 187 -18.60 6.28 -4.34
C GLU A 187 -18.08 6.90 -3.05
N ALA A 188 -18.98 7.16 -2.10
CA ALA A 188 -18.61 7.50 -0.73
C ALA A 188 -19.14 6.43 0.23
N VAL A 189 -18.24 5.81 0.97
CA VAL A 189 -18.56 4.86 2.05
C VAL A 189 -18.33 5.55 3.39
N ILE A 190 -19.40 5.71 4.15
CA ILE A 190 -19.35 6.24 5.51
C ILE A 190 -19.58 5.11 6.49
N LEU A 191 -18.56 4.82 7.28
CA LEU A 191 -18.54 3.73 8.25
C LEU A 191 -18.94 4.23 9.63
N SER A 192 -19.45 3.35 10.47
CA SER A 192 -19.83 3.69 11.84
C SER A 192 -18.61 4.07 12.68
N GLY A 193 -18.83 4.87 13.74
CA GLY A 193 -17.76 5.27 14.66
C GLY A 193 -17.08 6.58 14.30
N SER A 194 -15.87 6.78 14.83
CA SER A 194 -15.10 8.02 14.69
C SER A 194 -13.60 7.77 14.44
N ALA A 195 -13.22 6.55 14.10
CA ALA A 195 -11.84 6.23 13.78
C ALA A 195 -11.41 6.93 12.50
N HIS A 196 -10.14 7.35 12.41
CA HIS A 196 -9.60 8.14 11.32
C HIS A 196 -8.69 7.30 10.43
N ALA A 197 -8.98 7.25 9.14
CA ALA A 197 -8.14 6.65 8.10
C ALA A 197 -7.70 5.21 8.45
N GLN A 198 -6.39 4.94 8.55
CA GLN A 198 -5.88 3.59 8.85
C GLN A 198 -6.36 3.03 10.20
N ALA A 199 -6.72 3.89 11.16
CA ALA A 199 -7.27 3.41 12.42
C ALA A 199 -8.64 2.70 12.26
N ILE A 200 -9.37 2.93 11.16
CA ILE A 200 -10.63 2.25 10.88
C ILE A 200 -10.42 0.72 10.78
N PHE A 201 -9.29 0.27 10.22
CA PHE A 201 -8.97 -1.15 10.10
C PHE A 201 -8.86 -1.89 11.44
N GLN A 202 -8.73 -1.16 12.55
CA GLN A 202 -8.62 -1.72 13.90
C GLN A 202 -9.94 -1.63 14.70
N THR A 203 -11.03 -1.27 14.04
CA THR A 203 -12.37 -1.22 14.61
C THR A 203 -13.24 -2.39 14.13
N GLU A 204 -14.46 -2.48 14.62
CA GLU A 204 -15.47 -3.44 14.13
C GLU A 204 -15.82 -3.24 12.65
N GLU A 205 -15.54 -2.05 12.08
CA GLU A 205 -15.75 -1.74 10.66
C GLU A 205 -14.53 -2.14 9.77
N GLY A 206 -13.44 -2.62 10.37
CA GLY A 206 -12.21 -2.93 9.65
C GLY A 206 -12.39 -3.95 8.54
N ASP A 207 -13.06 -5.08 8.84
CA ASP A 207 -13.31 -6.13 7.85
C ASP A 207 -14.20 -5.62 6.71
N ARG A 208 -15.21 -4.80 7.03
CA ARG A 208 -16.08 -4.18 6.03
C ARG A 208 -15.32 -3.22 5.12
N LEU A 209 -14.37 -2.45 5.69
CA LEU A 209 -13.51 -1.58 4.89
C LEU A 209 -12.60 -2.37 3.96
N VAL A 210 -11.96 -3.45 4.46
CA VAL A 210 -11.12 -4.33 3.62
C VAL A 210 -11.95 -4.91 2.48
N GLN A 211 -13.15 -5.42 2.77
CA GLN A 211 -14.05 -5.96 1.75
C GLN A 211 -14.45 -4.92 0.71
N ALA A 212 -14.82 -3.70 1.12
CA ALA A 212 -15.18 -2.62 0.20
C ALA A 212 -14.00 -2.24 -0.73
N ILE A 213 -12.77 -2.23 -0.20
CA ILE A 213 -11.57 -1.99 -0.99
C ILE A 213 -11.36 -3.10 -2.02
N LEU A 214 -11.42 -4.37 -1.60
CA LEU A 214 -11.22 -5.52 -2.49
C LEU A 214 -12.28 -5.59 -3.58
N GLU A 215 -13.56 -5.39 -3.26
CA GLU A 215 -14.66 -5.35 -4.23
C GLU A 215 -14.42 -4.26 -5.29
N ARG A 216 -13.97 -3.06 -4.87
CA ARG A 216 -13.63 -1.98 -5.81
C ARG A 216 -12.45 -2.31 -6.69
N LEU A 217 -11.40 -2.93 -6.14
CA LEU A 217 -10.22 -3.34 -6.90
C LEU A 217 -10.54 -4.48 -7.87
N GLU A 218 -11.47 -5.38 -7.53
CA GLU A 218 -11.93 -6.43 -8.43
C GLU A 218 -12.79 -5.88 -9.58
N GLU A 219 -13.68 -4.93 -9.29
CA GLU A 219 -14.61 -4.38 -10.29
C GLU A 219 -13.92 -3.48 -11.31
N TYR A 220 -12.87 -2.74 -10.90
CA TYR A 220 -12.27 -1.67 -11.71
C TYR A 220 -10.72 -1.75 -11.82
N GLY A 221 -10.11 -2.82 -11.37
CA GLY A 221 -8.66 -2.99 -11.37
C GLY A 221 -8.07 -3.58 -12.64
#